data_e170aca797950191612458cd8576788f
#
_entry.id   e170aca797950191612458cd8576788f
#
_cell.length_a   1.000
_cell.length_b   1.000
_cell.length_c   1.000
_cell.angle_alpha   90.00
_cell.angle_beta   90.00
_cell.angle_gamma   90.00
#
_symmetry.space_group_name_H-M   'P 1'
#
loop_
_entity.id
_entity.type
_entity.pdbx_description
1 polymer ?
#
loop_
_entity_poly.entity_id
_entity_poly.type
_entity_poly.pdbx_seq_one_letter_code
_entity_poly.pdbx_strand_id
1 'polypeptide(L)'
;MTQLEKLKIRLGISDNSEDDLLNMLLEDAEGEILDFCNRDILPDKAQVLQRELAITYYNRMGSEGEASRSEGGVSVSYSTEIPENIKSRLLAFRRLKLVGVANANKE
;
A
#
# COMPACT_ATOMS: atom_id res chain seq x y z
N MET A 1 -13.14 4.80 13.13
CA MET A 1 -12.92 3.55 12.39
C MET A 1 -11.49 3.50 11.90
N THR A 2 -10.82 2.38 12.10
CA THR A 2 -9.42 2.26 11.71
C THR A 2 -9.31 1.91 10.23
N GLN A 3 -8.10 2.03 9.70
CA GLN A 3 -7.86 1.60 8.32
C GLN A 3 -8.18 0.12 8.14
N LEU A 4 -7.84 -0.69 9.12
CA LEU A 4 -8.14 -2.10 9.05
C LEU A 4 -9.65 -2.34 8.95
N GLU A 5 -10.41 -1.67 9.76
CA GLU A 5 -11.86 -1.83 9.76
C GLU A 5 -12.45 -1.41 8.42
N LYS A 6 -11.97 -0.29 7.89
CA LYS A 6 -12.45 0.19 6.59
C LYS A 6 -12.08 -0.79 5.48
N LEU A 7 -10.89 -1.35 5.57
CA LEU A 7 -10.45 -2.30 4.56
C LEU A 7 -11.30 -3.56 4.61
N LYS A 8 -11.60 -4.03 5.81
CA LYS A 8 -12.43 -5.23 5.95
C LYS A 8 -13.83 -5.00 5.36
N ILE A 9 -14.39 -3.83 5.57
CA ILE A 9 -15.68 -3.52 4.98
C ILE A 9 -15.61 -3.57 3.46
N ARG A 10 -14.56 -2.98 2.89
CA ARG A 10 -14.42 -2.96 1.44
C ARG A 10 -14.23 -4.37 0.86
N LEU A 11 -13.63 -5.25 1.61
CA LEU A 11 -13.37 -6.61 1.15
C LEU A 11 -14.48 -7.59 1.54
N GLY A 12 -15.44 -7.16 2.32
CA GLY A 12 -16.51 -8.03 2.74
C GLY A 12 -16.11 -9.05 3.78
N ILE A 13 -15.13 -8.74 4.58
CA ILE A 13 -14.60 -9.64 5.59
C ILE A 13 -15.16 -9.25 6.94
N SER A 14 -15.80 -10.19 7.62
CA SER A 14 -16.41 -9.87 8.91
C SER A 14 -15.72 -10.50 10.10
N ASP A 15 -14.83 -11.44 9.88
CA ASP A 15 -14.14 -12.06 11.00
C ASP A 15 -12.72 -11.55 11.10
N ASN A 16 -11.95 -12.09 12.03
CA ASN A 16 -10.60 -11.61 12.30
C ASN A 16 -9.51 -12.54 11.78
N SER A 17 -9.89 -13.51 10.98
CA SER A 17 -8.92 -14.52 10.58
C SER A 17 -7.81 -13.98 9.68
N GLU A 18 -8.05 -12.86 9.02
CA GLU A 18 -7.04 -12.29 8.13
C GLU A 18 -6.52 -10.96 8.60
N ASP A 19 -6.76 -10.62 9.85
CA ASP A 19 -6.34 -9.30 10.35
C ASP A 19 -4.84 -9.07 10.21
N ASP A 20 -4.03 -10.06 10.53
CA ASP A 20 -2.59 -9.89 10.44
C ASP A 20 -2.16 -9.68 8.98
N LEU A 21 -2.76 -10.44 8.08
CA LEU A 21 -2.46 -10.28 6.67
C LEU A 21 -2.87 -8.90 6.19
N LEU A 22 -4.06 -8.47 6.55
CA LEU A 22 -4.56 -7.18 6.09
C LEU A 22 -3.73 -6.03 6.64
N ASN A 23 -3.28 -6.14 7.88
CA ASN A 23 -2.38 -5.13 8.43
C ASN A 23 -1.05 -5.10 7.68
N MET A 24 -0.55 -6.25 7.28
CA MET A 24 0.69 -6.29 6.51
C MET A 24 0.50 -5.63 5.16
N LEU A 25 -0.64 -5.87 4.52
CA LEU A 25 -0.90 -5.24 3.23
C LEU A 25 -1.00 -3.72 3.36
N LEU A 26 -1.59 -3.25 4.45
CA LEU A 26 -1.68 -1.82 4.69
C LEU A 26 -0.29 -1.23 4.93
N GLU A 27 0.54 -1.92 5.65
CA GLU A 27 1.91 -1.47 5.88
C GLU A 27 2.71 -1.43 4.60
N ASP A 28 2.57 -2.46 3.78
CA ASP A 28 3.29 -2.50 2.52
C ASP A 28 2.81 -1.39 1.60
N ALA A 29 1.51 -1.13 1.58
CA ALA A 29 0.96 -0.07 0.77
C ALA A 29 1.48 1.28 1.23
N GLU A 30 1.53 1.48 2.54
CA GLU A 30 2.03 2.74 3.07
C GLU A 30 3.49 2.95 2.67
N GLY A 31 4.30 1.91 2.79
CA GLY A 31 5.71 2.02 2.43
C GLY A 31 5.91 2.38 0.97
N GLU A 32 5.13 1.75 0.09
CA GLU A 32 5.24 2.04 -1.34
C GLU A 32 4.80 3.47 -1.65
N ILE A 33 3.75 3.92 -1.00
CA ILE A 33 3.26 5.27 -1.21
C ILE A 33 4.27 6.30 -0.71
N LEU A 34 4.82 6.08 0.47
CA LEU A 34 5.79 7.03 1.02
C LEU A 34 7.04 7.10 0.14
N ASP A 35 7.46 5.97 -0.37
CA ASP A 35 8.61 5.95 -1.24
C ASP A 35 8.31 6.68 -2.55
N PHE A 36 7.16 6.43 -3.14
CA PHE A 36 6.79 7.11 -4.38
C PHE A 36 6.63 8.61 -4.17
N CYS A 37 6.10 9.02 -3.03
CA CYS A 37 5.81 10.42 -2.76
C CYS A 37 6.97 11.17 -2.11
N ASN A 38 8.05 10.49 -1.78
CA ASN A 38 9.19 11.10 -1.08
C ASN A 38 8.76 11.73 0.23
N ARG A 39 7.97 10.99 1.00
CA ARG A 39 7.48 11.49 2.28
C ARG A 39 7.80 10.50 3.37
N ASP A 40 7.88 11.00 4.60
CA ASP A 40 8.11 10.16 5.76
C ASP A 40 6.82 9.81 6.48
N ILE A 41 5.77 10.59 6.26
CA ILE A 41 4.52 10.39 6.96
C ILE A 41 3.40 10.42 5.92
N LEU A 42 2.50 9.49 6.02
CA LEU A 42 1.38 9.41 5.09
C LEU A 42 0.40 10.53 5.36
N PRO A 43 0.12 11.38 4.37
CA PRO A 43 -0.89 12.42 4.56
C PRO A 43 -2.26 11.81 4.83
N ASP A 44 -3.04 12.49 5.65
CA ASP A 44 -4.36 11.98 5.98
C ASP A 44 -5.21 11.74 4.75
N LYS A 45 -5.14 12.65 3.79
CA LYS A 45 -5.97 12.51 2.60
C LYS A 45 -5.51 11.40 1.69
N ALA A 46 -4.31 10.89 1.90
CA ALA A 46 -3.82 9.78 1.10
C ALA A 46 -4.19 8.42 1.69
N GLN A 47 -4.85 8.40 2.84
CA GLN A 47 -5.21 7.13 3.45
C GLN A 47 -6.17 6.32 2.61
N VAL A 48 -7.02 6.99 1.83
CA VAL A 48 -7.92 6.27 0.95
C VAL A 48 -7.12 5.54 -0.12
N LEU A 49 -6.03 6.15 -0.58
CA LEU A 49 -5.19 5.51 -1.58
C LEU A 49 -4.43 4.34 -1.00
N GLN A 50 -4.04 4.44 0.26
CA GLN A 50 -3.43 3.32 0.95
C GLN A 50 -4.39 2.12 0.98
N ARG A 51 -5.64 2.37 1.30
CA ARG A 51 -6.62 1.27 1.31
C ARG A 51 -6.82 0.69 -0.07
N GLU A 52 -6.91 1.55 -1.08
CA GLU A 52 -7.11 1.06 -2.44
C GLU A 52 -5.92 0.22 -2.90
N LEU A 53 -4.72 0.64 -2.54
CA LEU A 53 -3.54 -0.12 -2.90
C LEU A 53 -3.51 -1.46 -2.15
N ALA A 54 -3.90 -1.45 -0.88
CA ALA A 54 -3.98 -2.69 -0.12
C ALA A 54 -5.00 -3.65 -0.73
N ILE A 55 -6.12 -3.12 -1.22
CA ILE A 55 -7.12 -3.95 -1.91
C ILE A 55 -6.52 -4.55 -3.18
N THR A 56 -5.77 -3.74 -3.90
CA THR A 56 -5.08 -4.23 -5.10
C THR A 56 -4.15 -5.37 -4.75
N TYR A 57 -3.39 -5.23 -3.67
CA TYR A 57 -2.48 -6.27 -3.24
C TYR A 57 -3.25 -7.54 -2.86
N TYR A 58 -4.35 -7.36 -2.14
CA TYR A 58 -5.17 -8.49 -1.73
C TYR A 58 -5.68 -9.25 -2.96
N ASN A 59 -6.12 -8.52 -3.96
CA ASN A 59 -6.61 -9.13 -5.18
C ASN A 59 -5.51 -9.83 -5.97
N ARG A 60 -4.32 -9.28 -5.93
CA ARG A 60 -3.19 -9.92 -6.60
C ARG A 60 -2.85 -11.25 -5.95
N MET A 61 -2.96 -11.31 -4.63
CA MET A 61 -2.75 -12.56 -3.95
C MET A 61 -3.77 -13.60 -4.39
N GLY A 62 -5.02 -13.17 -4.54
CA GLY A 62 -6.06 -14.09 -4.94
C GLY A 62 -5.90 -14.62 -6.34
N SER A 63 -5.40 -13.79 -7.25
CA SER A 63 -5.30 -14.20 -8.63
C SER A 63 -3.94 -14.77 -9.00
N GLU A 64 -2.88 -14.27 -8.38
CA GLU A 64 -1.54 -14.72 -8.72
C GLU A 64 -0.96 -15.58 -7.66
N GLY A 65 -1.34 -15.41 -6.46
CA GLY A 65 -0.73 -16.03 -5.34
C GLY A 65 -1.31 -17.33 -4.90
N GLU A 66 -2.35 -17.75 -5.56
CA GLU A 66 -2.99 -18.95 -5.10
C GLU A 66 -2.01 -20.10 -5.09
N ALA A 67 -1.23 -20.19 -6.12
CA ALA A 67 -0.28 -21.25 -6.20
C ALA A 67 0.86 -21.09 -5.22
N SER A 68 1.16 -19.91 -4.83
CA SER A 68 2.25 -19.69 -3.90
C SER A 68 1.79 -19.64 -2.47
N ARG A 69 0.49 -19.68 -2.22
CA ARG A 69 -0.01 -19.66 -0.90
C ARG A 69 0.09 -21.06 -0.39
N SER A 70 1.13 -21.42 0.22
CA SER A 70 1.28 -22.78 0.58
C SER A 70 0.62 -23.08 1.88
N GLU A 71 0.33 -24.28 2.07
CA GLU A 71 -0.16 -24.70 3.31
C GLU A 71 0.91 -24.58 4.28
N GLY A 72 0.82 -24.34 5.29
CA GLY A 72 1.84 -24.12 6.17
C GLY A 72 2.33 -22.79 6.10
N GLY A 73 1.71 -22.09 5.31
CA GLY A 73 1.71 -20.76 5.40
C GLY A 73 2.91 -20.06 5.26
N VAL A 74 3.61 -20.40 4.55
CA VAL A 74 4.70 -19.81 4.63
C VAL A 74 4.79 -18.55 3.97
N SER A 75 4.83 -18.40 2.78
CA SER A 75 5.01 -17.12 2.22
C SER A 75 3.94 -16.84 1.25
N VAL A 76 3.56 -15.58 1.19
CA VAL A 76 2.60 -15.11 0.25
C VAL A 76 3.31 -14.11 -0.59
N SER A 77 3.27 -14.27 -1.88
CA SER A 77 3.97 -13.41 -2.79
C SER A 77 2.99 -12.64 -3.61
N TYR A 78 3.27 -11.41 -3.86
CA TYR A 78 2.46 -10.55 -4.71
C TYR A 78 3.31 -9.36 -5.15
N SER A 79 2.91 -8.77 -6.27
CA SER A 79 3.60 -7.58 -6.74
C SER A 79 3.19 -6.39 -5.92
N THR A 80 4.14 -5.56 -5.52
CA THR A 80 3.84 -4.34 -4.78
C THR A 80 3.84 -3.12 -5.69
N GLU A 81 3.88 -3.32 -6.98
CA GLU A 81 3.89 -2.20 -7.90
C GLU A 81 2.60 -1.42 -7.81
N ILE A 82 2.71 -0.09 -7.78
CA ILE A 82 1.55 0.77 -7.69
C ILE A 82 0.91 0.90 -9.07
N PRO A 83 -0.39 0.62 -9.22
CA PRO A 83 -1.04 0.79 -10.50
C PRO A 83 -1.05 2.24 -10.96
N GLU A 84 -1.08 2.45 -12.25
CA GLU A 84 -1.03 3.80 -12.80
C GLU A 84 -2.17 4.68 -12.33
N ASN A 85 -3.37 4.11 -12.18
CA ASN A 85 -4.50 4.92 -11.74
C ASN A 85 -4.31 5.43 -10.31
N ILE A 86 -3.61 4.68 -9.48
CA ILE A 86 -3.30 5.14 -8.12
C ILE A 86 -2.12 6.10 -8.17
N LYS A 87 -1.12 5.82 -8.99
CA LYS A 87 0.02 6.72 -9.13
C LYS A 87 -0.42 8.13 -9.55
N SER A 88 -1.35 8.20 -10.49
CA SER A 88 -1.78 9.51 -10.97
C SER A 88 -2.44 10.32 -9.86
N ARG A 89 -3.13 9.64 -8.95
CA ARG A 89 -3.74 10.34 -7.82
C ARG A 89 -2.72 10.68 -6.75
N LEU A 90 -1.66 9.91 -6.64
CA LEU A 90 -0.62 10.18 -5.67
C LEU A 90 0.27 11.35 -6.06
N LEU A 91 0.24 11.74 -7.32
CA LEU A 91 1.07 12.86 -7.75
C LEU A 91 0.75 14.13 -6.97
N ALA A 92 -0.49 14.28 -6.52
CA ALA A 92 -0.87 15.45 -5.74
C ALA A 92 -0.16 15.49 -4.39
N PHE A 93 0.33 14.37 -3.93
CA PHE A 93 1.00 14.28 -2.62
C PHE A 93 2.51 14.14 -2.75
N ARG A 94 3.00 14.04 -3.95
CA ARG A 94 4.41 13.78 -4.16
C ARG A 94 5.24 15.03 -3.91
N ARG A 95 6.32 14.87 -3.16
CA ARG A 95 7.23 15.96 -2.89
C ARG A 95 8.41 15.84 -3.82
N LEU A 96 8.87 16.96 -4.33
CA LEU A 96 10.03 16.95 -5.19
C LEU A 96 11.27 16.62 -4.40
N LYS A 97 12.12 15.84 -4.99
CA LYS A 97 13.38 15.53 -4.39
C LYS A 97 14.37 16.56 -4.89
N LEU A 98 14.77 17.43 -4.03
CA LEU A 98 15.65 18.51 -4.44
C LEU A 98 17.11 18.19 -4.26
N VAL A 99 17.41 16.98 -4.00
CA VAL A 99 18.75 16.56 -3.86
C VAL A 99 19.49 16.83 -5.13
N GLY A 100 20.54 17.30 -5.17
CA GLY A 100 21.27 17.52 -6.36
C GLY A 100 21.10 18.87 -6.96
N VAL A 101 20.22 19.57 -6.42
CA VAL A 101 20.08 20.90 -6.87
C VAL A 101 20.93 21.70 -6.04
N ALA A 102 21.63 22.13 -6.34
CA ALA A 102 22.33 22.79 -5.45
C ALA A 102 22.88 22.25 -4.39
N ASN A 103 22.32 21.60 -4.73
CA ASN A 103 22.54 21.21 -4.16
C ASN A 103 22.88 21.48 -3.47
N ALA A 104 22.95 21.80 -3.68
CA ALA A 104 23.02 21.91 -3.13
C ALA A 104 22.78 22.47 -2.42
N ASN A 105 22.48 22.91 -2.52
CA ASN A 105 22.13 23.35 -1.88
C ASN A 105 21.56 23.47 -1.17
N LYS A 106 21.43 23.71 -1.20
CA LYS A 106 20.75 23.74 -0.68
C LYS A 106 20.14 23.33 -0.07
N GLU A 107 19.95 23.15 -0.01
CA GLU A 107 19.37 22.76 0.59
C GLU A 107 19.54 22.44 1.08
#